data_bc91c9a124948e141bed1ed921d4f7e4
#
_entry.id   bc91c9a124948e141bed1ed921d4f7e4
#
_cell.length_a   1.000
_cell.length_b   1.000
_cell.length_c   1.000
_cell.angle_alpha   90.00
_cell.angle_beta   90.00
_cell.angle_gamma   90.00
#
_symmetry.space_group_name_H-M   'P 1'
#
loop_
_entity.id
_entity.type
_entity.pdbx_description
1 polymer ?
#
loop_
_entity_poly.entity_id
_entity_poly.type
_entity_poly.pdbx_seq_one_letter_code
_entity_poly.pdbx_strand_id
1 'polypeptide(L)'
;RERIAQLLDEGSFEELDMFVQHRCTNFGQEKKHFLGDGVVTGYGTIEGRLVYVFAQDFTVFGGSLSETMAQKICKVMDMAMKMGAPVIGINDSGGARIQEGINALSGYAEIFQRNIMASGVIPQISGIFGPCAGGAVYSPALTDFTLMTEGTSYMFLTGPKVVKTVT
;
A
#
# COMPACT_ATOMS: atom_id res chain seq x y z
N ARG A 1 -6.21 8.86 6.11
CA ARG A 1 -6.33 10.21 5.50
C ARG A 1 -5.45 11.24 6.20
N GLU A 2 -5.39 11.27 7.53
CA GLU A 2 -4.60 12.24 8.31
C GLU A 2 -3.12 12.29 7.90
N ARG A 3 -2.47 11.12 7.72
CA ARG A 3 -1.06 11.06 7.27
C ARG A 3 -0.86 11.69 5.88
N ILE A 4 -1.83 11.53 4.97
CA ILE A 4 -1.80 12.15 3.64
C ILE A 4 -1.98 13.67 3.77
N ALA A 5 -2.90 14.13 4.60
CA ALA A 5 -3.14 15.55 4.83
C ALA A 5 -1.93 16.28 5.46
N GLN A 6 -1.09 15.55 6.23
CA GLN A 6 0.15 16.11 6.78
C GLN A 6 1.30 16.11 5.77
N LEU A 7 1.22 15.28 4.74
CA LEU A 7 2.26 15.14 3.72
C LEU A 7 2.08 16.13 2.57
N LEU A 8 0.84 16.35 2.15
CA LEU A 8 0.52 17.15 0.97
C LEU A 8 0.19 18.61 1.32
N ASP A 9 0.29 19.47 0.32
CA ASP A 9 -0.16 20.87 0.43
C ASP A 9 -1.65 20.93 0.81
N GLU A 10 -2.00 21.86 1.65
CA GLU A 10 -3.37 22.01 2.16
C GLU A 10 -4.38 22.15 1.02
N GLY A 11 -5.43 21.31 1.06
CA GLY A 11 -6.52 21.31 0.08
C GLY A 11 -6.15 20.72 -1.29
N SER A 12 -4.93 20.21 -1.50
CA SER A 12 -4.51 19.67 -2.80
C SER A 12 -4.88 18.21 -3.04
N PHE A 13 -5.30 17.49 -2.00
CA PHE A 13 -5.55 16.04 -2.09
C PHE A 13 -6.85 15.71 -2.81
N GLU A 14 -6.74 14.94 -3.91
CA GLU A 14 -7.85 14.35 -4.65
C GLU A 14 -7.85 12.83 -4.44
N GLU A 15 -8.84 12.33 -3.68
CA GLU A 15 -8.97 10.90 -3.36
C GLU A 15 -9.59 10.14 -4.52
N LEU A 16 -8.97 9.02 -4.90
CA LEU A 16 -9.44 8.10 -5.93
C LEU A 16 -10.04 6.84 -5.32
N ASP A 17 -11.12 6.33 -5.95
CA ASP A 17 -11.73 5.04 -5.62
C ASP A 17 -12.17 4.91 -4.14
N MET A 18 -12.63 6.00 -3.53
CA MET A 18 -12.99 6.06 -2.11
C MET A 18 -14.17 5.15 -1.74
N PHE A 19 -15.03 4.81 -2.68
CA PHE A 19 -16.24 4.00 -2.47
C PHE A 19 -16.06 2.52 -2.82
N VAL A 20 -14.90 2.12 -3.35
CA VAL A 20 -14.62 0.74 -3.73
C VAL A 20 -14.50 -0.14 -2.49
N GLN A 21 -15.02 -1.35 -2.57
CA GLN A 21 -14.99 -2.35 -1.49
C GLN A 21 -14.36 -3.65 -2.01
N HIS A 22 -13.91 -4.51 -1.10
CA HIS A 22 -13.42 -5.84 -1.46
C HIS A 22 -14.54 -6.70 -2.08
N ARG A 23 -14.13 -7.70 -2.85
CA ARG A 23 -15.04 -8.64 -3.53
C ARG A 23 -15.01 -10.05 -2.93
N CYS A 24 -14.37 -10.21 -1.78
CA CYS A 24 -14.23 -11.50 -1.13
C CYS A 24 -15.58 -11.98 -0.58
N THR A 25 -15.98 -13.18 -0.98
CA THR A 25 -17.20 -13.85 -0.51
C THR A 25 -16.90 -15.03 0.43
N ASN A 26 -15.62 -15.36 0.66
CA ASN A 26 -15.20 -16.47 1.48
C ASN A 26 -15.14 -16.08 2.96
N PHE A 27 -15.31 -17.07 3.83
CA PHE A 27 -15.13 -16.93 5.29
C PHE A 27 -15.97 -15.83 5.94
N GLY A 28 -17.18 -15.55 5.41
CA GLY A 28 -18.06 -14.53 5.96
C GLY A 28 -17.61 -13.08 5.68
N GLN A 29 -16.65 -12.88 4.77
CA GLN A 29 -16.18 -11.54 4.42
C GLN A 29 -17.25 -10.72 3.68
N GLU A 30 -18.19 -11.37 2.99
CA GLU A 30 -19.30 -10.72 2.30
C GLU A 30 -20.19 -9.86 3.20
N LYS A 31 -20.09 -10.06 4.53
CA LYS A 31 -20.82 -9.28 5.55
C LYS A 31 -20.05 -8.05 6.06
N LYS A 32 -18.79 -7.92 5.66
CA LYS A 32 -17.91 -6.85 6.13
C LYS A 32 -17.68 -5.84 5.01
N HIS A 33 -18.20 -4.65 5.18
CA HIS A 33 -18.15 -3.59 4.18
C HIS A 33 -17.30 -2.43 4.69
N PHE A 34 -16.13 -2.23 4.09
CA PHE A 34 -15.25 -1.11 4.37
C PHE A 34 -15.00 -0.33 3.07
N LEU A 35 -15.43 0.93 3.04
CA LEU A 35 -15.19 1.81 1.91
C LEU A 35 -13.68 2.09 1.77
N GLY A 36 -13.18 2.00 0.55
CA GLY A 36 -11.77 2.15 0.24
C GLY A 36 -10.92 0.90 0.49
N ASP A 37 -11.49 -0.16 1.10
CA ASP A 37 -10.86 -1.47 1.36
C ASP A 37 -9.46 -1.40 2.00
N GLY A 38 -9.30 -0.55 3.01
CA GLY A 38 -8.05 -0.47 3.79
C GLY A 38 -6.90 0.27 3.12
N VAL A 39 -7.15 0.98 2.02
CA VAL A 39 -6.18 1.88 1.42
C VAL A 39 -6.82 3.16 0.91
N VAL A 40 -6.23 4.28 1.25
CA VAL A 40 -6.54 5.59 0.67
C VAL A 40 -5.57 5.83 -0.48
N THR A 41 -6.09 6.15 -1.65
CA THR A 41 -5.29 6.38 -2.86
C THR A 41 -5.68 7.69 -3.51
N GLY A 42 -4.74 8.38 -4.11
CA GLY A 42 -5.02 9.64 -4.77
C GLY A 42 -3.76 10.36 -5.22
N TYR A 43 -3.90 11.64 -5.46
CA TYR A 43 -2.81 12.53 -5.83
C TYR A 43 -3.00 13.91 -5.19
N GLY A 44 -1.95 14.68 -5.15
CA GLY A 44 -1.94 16.04 -4.65
C GLY A 44 -0.63 16.72 -4.96
N THR A 45 -0.30 17.77 -4.24
CA THR A 45 0.98 18.47 -4.44
C THR A 45 1.82 18.50 -3.17
N ILE A 46 3.14 18.59 -3.35
CA ILE A 46 4.11 18.95 -2.31
C ILE A 46 4.91 20.12 -2.86
N GLU A 47 4.83 21.27 -2.20
CA GLU A 47 5.44 22.52 -2.69
C GLU A 47 5.05 22.83 -4.14
N GLY A 48 3.76 22.62 -4.48
CA GLY A 48 3.19 22.83 -5.80
C GLY A 48 3.53 21.77 -6.84
N ARG A 49 4.29 20.74 -6.50
CA ARG A 49 4.70 19.65 -7.42
C ARG A 49 3.77 18.45 -7.28
N LEU A 50 3.25 17.95 -8.40
CA LEU A 50 2.37 16.79 -8.45
C LEU A 50 3.06 15.55 -7.89
N VAL A 51 2.37 14.85 -6.97
CA VAL A 51 2.76 13.54 -6.45
C VAL A 51 1.55 12.62 -6.37
N TYR A 52 1.77 11.33 -6.54
CA TYR A 52 0.77 10.29 -6.33
C TYR A 52 1.02 9.59 -5.01
N VAL A 53 -0.04 9.28 -4.27
CA VAL A 53 0.08 8.71 -2.93
C VAL A 53 -0.88 7.55 -2.72
N PHE A 54 -0.44 6.57 -1.95
CA PHE A 54 -1.33 5.60 -1.32
C PHE A 54 -0.95 5.44 0.16
N ALA A 55 -1.95 5.23 1.01
CA ALA A 55 -1.76 5.03 2.44
C ALA A 55 -2.61 3.85 2.93
N GLN A 56 -1.95 2.85 3.46
CA GLN A 56 -2.62 1.68 4.03
C GLN A 56 -3.20 2.03 5.41
N ASP A 57 -4.37 1.48 5.71
CA ASP A 57 -5.07 1.63 6.97
C ASP A 57 -5.06 0.30 7.73
N PHE A 58 -4.21 0.20 8.74
CA PHE A 58 -4.09 -1.00 9.57
C PHE A 58 -5.36 -1.36 10.33
N THR A 59 -6.25 -0.39 10.58
CA THR A 59 -7.53 -0.63 11.27
C THR A 59 -8.50 -1.45 10.44
N VAL A 60 -8.31 -1.50 9.12
CA VAL A 60 -9.12 -2.30 8.19
C VAL A 60 -8.37 -3.59 7.84
N PHE A 61 -8.81 -4.70 8.39
CA PHE A 61 -8.22 -6.04 8.18
C PHE A 61 -6.69 -6.12 8.43
N GLY A 62 -6.15 -5.30 9.36
CA GLY A 62 -4.71 -5.24 9.62
C GLY A 62 -3.91 -4.71 8.42
N GLY A 63 -4.50 -3.85 7.59
CA GLY A 63 -3.85 -3.33 6.38
C GLY A 63 -3.52 -4.41 5.35
N SER A 64 -4.11 -5.62 5.47
CA SER A 64 -3.78 -6.74 4.59
C SER A 64 -4.27 -6.52 3.16
N LEU A 65 -3.40 -6.85 2.21
CA LEU A 65 -3.66 -6.63 0.78
C LEU A 65 -4.73 -7.58 0.25
N SER A 66 -5.79 -7.01 -0.28
CA SER A 66 -6.81 -7.65 -1.11
C SER A 66 -6.52 -7.45 -2.60
N GLU A 67 -7.23 -8.17 -3.44
CA GLU A 67 -7.23 -7.91 -4.90
C GLU A 67 -7.65 -6.45 -5.20
N THR A 68 -8.71 -5.96 -4.57
CA THR A 68 -9.22 -4.60 -4.76
C THR A 68 -8.22 -3.54 -4.30
N MET A 69 -7.63 -3.72 -3.13
CA MET A 69 -6.59 -2.84 -2.62
C MET A 69 -5.39 -2.78 -3.57
N ALA A 70 -4.95 -3.93 -4.09
CA ALA A 70 -3.87 -4.00 -5.07
C ALA A 70 -4.21 -3.23 -6.36
N GLN A 71 -5.43 -3.38 -6.88
CA GLN A 71 -5.90 -2.66 -8.08
C GLN A 71 -5.87 -1.14 -7.87
N LYS A 72 -6.26 -0.65 -6.70
CA LYS A 72 -6.19 0.78 -6.35
C LYS A 72 -4.75 1.29 -6.34
N ILE A 73 -3.83 0.56 -5.69
CA ILE A 73 -2.41 0.91 -5.64
C ILE A 73 -1.80 0.89 -7.05
N CYS A 74 -2.06 -0.16 -7.83
CA CYS A 74 -1.60 -0.28 -9.20
C CYS A 74 -2.08 0.88 -10.08
N LYS A 75 -3.34 1.28 -9.96
CA LYS A 75 -3.91 2.43 -10.68
C LYS A 75 -3.13 3.72 -10.40
N VAL A 76 -2.84 3.99 -9.13
CA VAL A 76 -2.07 5.18 -8.72
C VAL A 76 -0.66 5.12 -9.29
N MET A 77 0.02 3.97 -9.24
CA MET A 77 1.35 3.79 -9.81
C MET A 77 1.36 3.97 -11.33
N ASP A 78 0.36 3.43 -12.04
CA ASP A 78 0.21 3.59 -13.48
C ASP A 78 -0.01 5.06 -13.87
N MET A 79 -0.81 5.79 -13.08
CA MET A 79 -1.03 7.23 -13.28
C MET A 79 0.25 8.02 -13.03
N ALA A 80 0.99 7.71 -11.96
CA ALA A 80 2.26 8.34 -11.64
C ALA A 80 3.28 8.18 -12.79
N MET A 81 3.42 6.97 -13.32
CA MET A 81 4.30 6.69 -14.46
C MET A 81 3.89 7.46 -15.71
N LYS A 82 2.58 7.56 -16.02
CA LYS A 82 2.07 8.32 -17.17
C LYS A 82 2.35 9.81 -17.06
N MET A 83 2.30 10.35 -15.85
CA MET A 83 2.52 11.78 -15.57
C MET A 83 3.98 12.13 -15.33
N GLY A 84 4.87 11.12 -15.18
CA GLY A 84 6.26 11.34 -14.79
C GLY A 84 6.41 11.92 -13.38
N ALA A 85 5.44 11.64 -12.49
CA ALA A 85 5.39 12.18 -11.14
C ALA A 85 5.82 11.12 -10.11
N PRO A 86 6.39 11.53 -8.95
CA PRO A 86 6.75 10.61 -7.88
C PRO A 86 5.53 9.86 -7.34
N VAL A 87 5.77 8.63 -6.85
CA VAL A 87 4.81 7.86 -6.06
C VAL A 87 5.30 7.68 -4.63
N ILE A 88 4.44 7.96 -3.66
CA ILE A 88 4.74 7.86 -2.24
C ILE A 88 3.78 6.85 -1.60
N GLY A 89 4.32 5.76 -1.06
CA GLY A 89 3.58 4.75 -0.32
C GLY A 89 3.72 4.95 1.19
N ILE A 90 2.60 5.06 1.90
CA ILE A 90 2.54 5.03 3.37
C ILE A 90 2.11 3.62 3.74
N ASN A 91 3.07 2.81 4.22
CA ASN A 91 2.92 1.38 4.39
C ASN A 91 2.67 1.00 5.86
N ASP A 92 1.66 0.16 6.07
CA ASP A 92 1.24 -0.33 7.37
C ASP A 92 0.36 -1.58 7.14
N SER A 93 0.99 -2.78 7.06
CA SER A 93 0.30 -3.96 6.53
C SER A 93 0.77 -5.27 7.16
N GLY A 94 -0.18 -6.11 7.52
CA GLY A 94 0.05 -7.48 7.95
C GLY A 94 0.39 -8.48 6.82
N GLY A 95 0.48 -8.02 5.56
CA GLY A 95 0.78 -8.88 4.41
C GLY A 95 -0.44 -9.19 3.55
N ALA A 96 -0.47 -10.36 2.91
CA ALA A 96 -1.58 -10.77 2.06
C ALA A 96 -2.84 -11.08 2.89
N ARG A 97 -4.02 -10.68 2.38
CA ARG A 97 -5.32 -11.06 2.97
C ARG A 97 -5.60 -12.53 2.68
N ILE A 98 -5.32 -13.38 3.66
CA ILE A 98 -5.37 -14.84 3.50
C ILE A 98 -6.73 -15.37 3.06
N GLN A 99 -7.82 -14.68 3.39
CA GLN A 99 -9.18 -15.03 3.00
C GLN A 99 -9.41 -14.92 1.49
N GLU A 100 -8.61 -14.14 0.78
CA GLU A 100 -8.65 -14.00 -0.68
C GLU A 100 -7.68 -14.92 -1.42
N GLY A 101 -6.84 -15.66 -0.69
CA GLY A 101 -5.96 -16.68 -1.24
C GLY A 101 -5.06 -16.15 -2.35
N ILE A 102 -5.13 -16.83 -3.52
CA ILE A 102 -4.29 -16.53 -4.67
C ILE A 102 -4.49 -15.11 -5.23
N ASN A 103 -5.69 -14.53 -5.09
CA ASN A 103 -5.98 -13.19 -5.60
C ASN A 103 -5.17 -12.12 -4.86
N ALA A 104 -4.99 -12.26 -3.54
CA ALA A 104 -4.13 -11.37 -2.76
C ALA A 104 -2.66 -11.49 -3.17
N LEU A 105 -2.17 -12.72 -3.44
CA LEU A 105 -0.80 -12.95 -3.91
C LEU A 105 -0.57 -12.38 -5.32
N SER A 106 -1.53 -12.58 -6.22
CA SER A 106 -1.52 -11.97 -7.55
C SER A 106 -1.48 -10.44 -7.46
N GLY A 107 -2.23 -9.86 -6.53
CA GLY A 107 -2.20 -8.42 -6.27
C GLY A 107 -0.80 -7.91 -5.90
N TYR A 108 -0.06 -8.64 -5.07
CA TYR A 108 1.33 -8.29 -4.78
C TYR A 108 2.22 -8.38 -6.02
N ALA A 109 2.07 -9.42 -6.84
CA ALA A 109 2.84 -9.57 -8.08
C ALA A 109 2.63 -8.38 -9.02
N GLU A 110 1.40 -7.89 -9.15
CA GLU A 110 1.05 -6.71 -9.94
C GLU A 110 1.70 -5.43 -9.41
N ILE A 111 1.78 -5.25 -8.10
CA ILE A 111 2.48 -4.12 -7.47
C ILE A 111 3.98 -4.22 -7.72
N PHE A 112 4.58 -5.41 -7.52
CA PHE A 112 6.03 -5.61 -7.73
C PHE A 112 6.43 -5.35 -9.19
N GLN A 113 5.62 -5.79 -10.15
CA GLN A 113 5.84 -5.49 -11.55
C GLN A 113 5.92 -3.97 -11.79
N ARG A 114 5.00 -3.21 -11.19
CA ARG A 114 5.00 -1.75 -11.33
C ARG A 114 6.18 -1.09 -10.63
N ASN A 115 6.60 -1.59 -9.45
CA ASN A 115 7.83 -1.11 -8.83
C ASN A 115 9.03 -1.26 -9.76
N ILE A 116 9.15 -2.41 -10.43
CA ILE A 116 10.24 -2.68 -11.39
C ILE A 116 10.14 -1.77 -12.62
N MET A 117 8.94 -1.62 -13.20
CA MET A 117 8.72 -0.76 -14.36
C MET A 117 8.95 0.73 -14.07
N ALA A 118 8.66 1.17 -12.86
CA ALA A 118 8.84 2.54 -12.41
C ALA A 118 10.30 2.85 -12.02
N SER A 119 11.12 1.81 -11.75
CA SER A 119 12.51 1.97 -11.32
C SER A 119 13.35 2.72 -12.38
N GLY A 120 13.98 3.82 -11.96
CA GLY A 120 14.73 4.70 -12.86
C GLY A 120 13.85 5.56 -13.80
N VAL A 121 12.52 5.47 -13.70
CA VAL A 121 11.56 6.26 -14.50
C VAL A 121 10.94 7.38 -13.67
N ILE A 122 10.43 7.05 -12.50
CA ILE A 122 9.89 8.00 -11.53
C ILE A 122 10.44 7.70 -10.13
N PRO A 123 10.56 8.71 -9.25
CA PRO A 123 10.91 8.47 -7.85
C PRO A 123 9.83 7.66 -7.12
N GLN A 124 10.27 6.62 -6.41
CA GLN A 124 9.43 5.78 -5.59
C GLN A 124 9.87 5.89 -4.12
N ILE A 125 9.00 6.34 -3.23
CA ILE A 125 9.31 6.59 -1.83
C ILE A 125 8.36 5.77 -0.96
N SER A 126 8.91 5.02 -0.01
CA SER A 126 8.14 4.25 0.96
C SER A 126 8.37 4.76 2.38
N GLY A 127 7.28 5.17 3.04
CA GLY A 127 7.25 5.44 4.46
C GLY A 127 6.64 4.26 5.22
N ILE A 128 7.36 3.70 6.18
CA ILE A 128 6.92 2.59 7.00
C ILE A 128 6.53 3.12 8.38
N PHE A 129 5.26 3.05 8.73
CA PHE A 129 4.73 3.61 9.98
C PHE A 129 4.30 2.56 11.01
N GLY A 130 4.09 1.33 10.58
CA GLY A 130 3.74 0.20 11.40
C GLY A 130 4.40 -1.07 10.89
N PRO A 131 3.83 -2.26 11.16
CA PRO A 131 4.36 -3.51 10.64
C PRO A 131 4.20 -3.58 9.12
N CYS A 132 5.23 -4.11 8.44
CA CYS A 132 5.18 -4.56 7.07
C CYS A 132 5.67 -5.99 7.01
N ALA A 133 4.73 -6.93 6.84
CA ALA A 133 4.97 -8.36 6.94
C ALA A 133 4.82 -9.07 5.60
N GLY A 134 5.64 -10.09 5.35
CA GLY A 134 5.53 -10.94 4.17
C GLY A 134 5.59 -10.17 2.85
N GLY A 135 4.57 -10.29 2.00
CA GLY A 135 4.50 -9.55 0.72
C GLY A 135 4.58 -8.04 0.85
N ALA A 136 4.13 -7.46 1.98
CA ALA A 136 4.18 -6.03 2.23
C ALA A 136 5.61 -5.47 2.41
N VAL A 137 6.59 -6.32 2.64
CA VAL A 137 8.01 -5.92 2.76
C VAL A 137 8.64 -5.75 1.38
N TYR A 138 8.26 -6.56 0.39
CA TYR A 138 8.92 -6.58 -0.91
C TYR A 138 8.73 -5.29 -1.69
N SER A 139 7.51 -4.76 -1.72
CA SER A 139 7.26 -3.51 -2.47
C SER A 139 8.10 -2.34 -1.93
N PRO A 140 8.13 -2.01 -0.63
CA PRO A 140 9.03 -1.01 -0.09
C PRO A 140 10.51 -1.26 -0.38
N ALA A 141 10.95 -2.53 -0.34
CA ALA A 141 12.33 -2.90 -0.64
C ALA A 141 12.71 -2.71 -2.12
N LEU A 142 11.74 -2.61 -3.02
CA LEU A 142 11.93 -2.34 -4.44
C LEU A 142 11.85 -0.85 -4.79
N THR A 143 11.54 0.02 -3.82
CA THR A 143 11.48 1.47 -4.03
C THR A 143 12.85 2.14 -3.85
N ASP A 144 12.98 3.40 -4.29
CA ASP A 144 14.25 4.12 -4.26
C ASP A 144 14.65 4.56 -2.85
N PHE A 145 13.65 4.92 -2.03
CA PHE A 145 13.85 5.36 -0.65
C PHE A 145 12.87 4.67 0.29
N THR A 146 13.41 4.16 1.40
CA THR A 146 12.60 3.58 2.49
C THR A 146 12.89 4.35 3.78
N LEU A 147 11.86 4.99 4.32
CA LEU A 147 11.89 5.73 5.57
C LEU A 147 11.12 4.93 6.63
N MET A 148 11.66 4.80 7.83
CA MET A 148 11.05 4.03 8.91
C MET A 148 10.87 4.88 10.17
N THR A 149 9.73 4.71 10.86
CA THR A 149 9.47 5.36 12.14
C THR A 149 10.12 4.55 13.27
N GLU A 150 10.94 5.20 14.08
CA GLU A 150 11.55 4.56 15.25
C GLU A 150 10.49 4.05 16.25
N GLY A 151 10.67 2.84 16.73
CA GLY A 151 9.85 2.22 17.78
C GLY A 151 8.51 1.65 17.33
N THR A 152 7.97 2.02 16.16
CA THR A 152 6.66 1.56 15.69
C THR A 152 6.70 0.77 14.40
N SER A 153 7.69 1.00 13.55
CA SER A 153 7.79 0.34 12.25
C SER A 153 8.66 -0.90 12.29
N TYR A 154 8.22 -1.93 11.56
CA TYR A 154 8.93 -3.19 11.41
C TYR A 154 8.81 -3.71 9.98
N MET A 155 9.92 -4.22 9.45
CA MET A 155 9.94 -4.91 8.15
C MET A 155 10.46 -6.33 8.36
N PHE A 156 9.67 -7.34 8.02
CA PHE A 156 10.07 -8.75 8.14
C PHE A 156 9.35 -9.64 7.14
N LEU A 157 10.07 -10.62 6.60
CA LEU A 157 9.52 -11.61 5.65
C LEU A 157 8.56 -12.58 6.32
N THR A 158 8.90 -13.00 7.55
CA THR A 158 8.08 -13.92 8.34
C THR A 158 8.15 -13.55 9.82
N GLY A 159 7.03 -13.75 10.53
CA GLY A 159 6.92 -13.36 11.93
C GLY A 159 7.86 -14.13 12.87
N PRO A 160 8.23 -13.56 14.02
CA PRO A 160 9.15 -14.18 15.00
C PRO A 160 8.70 -15.57 15.47
N LYS A 161 7.39 -15.81 15.55
CA LYS A 161 6.84 -17.13 15.92
C LYS A 161 7.17 -18.21 14.90
N VAL A 162 7.11 -17.87 13.61
CA VAL A 162 7.44 -18.80 12.52
C VAL A 162 8.94 -19.09 12.54
N VAL A 163 9.77 -18.07 12.70
CA VAL A 163 11.24 -18.23 12.83
C VAL A 163 11.57 -19.21 13.95
N LYS A 164 10.97 -19.02 15.15
CA LYS A 164 11.19 -19.93 16.29
C LYS A 164 10.73 -21.38 16.06
N THR A 165 9.84 -21.61 15.11
CA THR A 165 9.32 -22.96 14.83
C THR A 165 10.23 -23.74 13.88
N VAL A 166 10.99 -23.01 13.02
CA VAL A 166 11.84 -23.63 11.99
C VAL A 166 13.34 -23.55 12.29
N THR A 167 13.72 -22.86 13.34
CA THR A 167 15.10 -22.81 13.90
C THR A 167 15.16 -23.46 15.27
#